data_a893762aaab57591a3b09171551ed633
#
_entry.id   a893762aaab57591a3b09171551ed633
#
_cell.length_a   1.000
_cell.length_b   1.000
_cell.length_c   1.000
_cell.angle_alpha   90.00
_cell.angle_beta   90.00
_cell.angle_gamma   90.00
#
_symmetry.space_group_name_H-M   'P 1'
#
loop_
_entity.id
_entity.type
_entity.pdbx_description
1 polymer ?
#
loop_
_entity_poly.entity_id
_entity_poly.type
_entity_poly.pdbx_seq_one_letter_code
_entity_poly.pdbx_strand_id
1 'polypeptide(L)'
;TFIRFLCMQDRWFMDDIKRLDDDKVYEHLMGHWICEMAEMLAVLNTKYNEATKAFLSKQYDNYRKPYGTRAEDIPRQCVFAGTSNVINFLPLDRSGNRRFLPIMCDASKAEVHILENEAESRAYIEQMWAEMMALYGDGKIRLKLPKEIEKNLIEYQRPFMQEDTWTGLIQEWLDH
;
A
#
# COMPACT_ATOMS: atom_id res chain seq x y z
N THR A 1 -0.06 -7.43 -11.44
CA THR A 1 -0.56 -7.06 -12.80
C THR A 1 -1.68 -6.03 -12.73
N PHE A 2 -2.76 -6.26 -11.95
CA PHE A 2 -3.88 -5.29 -11.82
C PHE A 2 -3.40 -3.91 -11.35
N ILE A 3 -2.54 -3.86 -10.34
CA ILE A 3 -1.99 -2.60 -9.79
C ILE A 3 -1.26 -1.80 -10.87
N ARG A 4 -0.55 -2.46 -11.79
CA ARG A 4 0.12 -1.81 -12.91
C ARG A 4 -0.86 -1.10 -13.86
N PHE A 5 -2.03 -1.69 -14.12
CA PHE A 5 -3.06 -1.04 -14.95
C PHE A 5 -3.59 0.24 -14.32
N LEU A 6 -3.65 0.33 -12.99
CA LEU A 6 -4.08 1.54 -12.29
C LEU A 6 -3.17 2.75 -12.56
N CYS A 7 -1.93 2.54 -12.98
CA CYS A 7 -1.02 3.61 -13.36
C CYS A 7 -1.32 4.24 -14.72
N MET A 8 -2.28 3.73 -15.49
CA MET A 8 -2.60 4.15 -16.87
C MET A 8 -1.42 3.98 -17.84
N GLN A 9 -0.21 4.36 -17.46
CA GLN A 9 1.02 4.21 -18.24
C GLN A 9 2.05 3.41 -17.45
N ASP A 10 2.66 2.43 -18.11
CA ASP A 10 3.62 1.51 -17.49
C ASP A 10 4.84 2.22 -16.87
N ARG A 11 5.24 3.35 -17.44
CA ARG A 11 6.36 4.16 -16.91
C ARG A 11 6.08 4.81 -15.55
N TRP A 12 4.84 4.85 -15.10
CA TRP A 12 4.44 5.39 -13.80
C TRP A 12 4.28 4.30 -12.73
N PHE A 13 4.48 3.05 -13.13
CA PHE A 13 4.45 1.90 -12.25
C PHE A 13 5.85 1.41 -11.90
N MET A 14 6.04 1.01 -10.67
CA MET A 14 7.28 0.40 -10.19
C MET A 14 6.96 -0.81 -9.30
N ASP A 15 7.68 -1.92 -9.48
CA ASP A 15 7.55 -3.16 -8.71
C ASP A 15 8.91 -3.69 -8.19
N ASP A 16 9.97 -2.90 -8.25
CA ASP A 16 11.33 -3.30 -7.84
C ASP A 16 11.75 -2.73 -6.48
N ILE A 17 10.81 -2.63 -5.52
CA ILE A 17 11.17 -2.27 -4.15
C ILE A 17 11.53 -3.51 -3.37
N LYS A 18 12.82 -3.83 -3.29
CA LYS A 18 13.34 -4.97 -2.52
C LYS A 18 13.61 -4.63 -1.05
N ARG A 19 14.01 -3.41 -0.77
CA ARG A 19 14.39 -2.94 0.56
C ARG A 19 14.04 -1.47 0.74
N LEU A 20 13.47 -1.12 1.90
CA LEU A 20 13.10 0.24 2.24
C LEU A 20 14.23 1.03 2.94
N ASP A 21 15.30 0.34 3.34
CA ASP A 21 16.47 0.90 4.01
C ASP A 21 17.64 1.19 3.05
N ASP A 22 17.43 1.05 1.74
CA ASP A 22 18.41 1.43 0.72
C ASP A 22 18.29 2.94 0.41
N ASP A 23 19.40 3.68 0.48
CA ASP A 23 19.43 5.11 0.16
C ASP A 23 18.99 5.40 -1.30
N LYS A 24 19.12 4.42 -2.19
CA LYS A 24 18.68 4.54 -3.58
C LYS A 24 17.17 4.40 -3.76
N VAL A 25 16.44 3.93 -2.73
CA VAL A 25 14.98 3.76 -2.83
C VAL A 25 14.30 5.08 -3.23
N TYR A 26 14.77 6.21 -2.71
CA TYR A 26 14.19 7.52 -3.01
C TYR A 26 14.39 7.93 -4.48
N GLU A 27 15.50 7.57 -5.09
CA GLU A 27 15.74 7.78 -6.50
C GLU A 27 14.77 6.95 -7.36
N HIS A 28 14.52 5.71 -6.96
CA HIS A 28 13.59 4.80 -7.65
C HIS A 28 12.13 5.24 -7.53
N LEU A 29 11.74 5.96 -6.46
CA LEU A 29 10.37 6.46 -6.32
C LEU A 29 10.04 7.60 -7.29
N MET A 30 11.06 8.26 -7.84
CA MET A 30 10.86 9.46 -8.66
C MET A 30 10.19 9.14 -9.99
N GLY A 31 9.13 9.90 -10.28
CA GLY A 31 8.37 9.77 -11.53
C GLY A 31 7.38 8.61 -11.55
N HIS A 32 7.24 7.85 -10.46
CA HIS A 32 6.27 6.78 -10.35
C HIS A 32 5.06 7.21 -9.52
N TRP A 33 3.88 6.74 -9.88
CA TRP A 33 2.63 7.02 -9.19
C TRP A 33 2.25 5.92 -8.20
N ILE A 34 2.44 4.67 -8.61
CA ILE A 34 2.17 3.51 -7.77
C ILE A 34 3.42 2.65 -7.71
N CYS A 35 3.86 2.38 -6.50
CA CYS A 35 5.00 1.52 -6.21
C CYS A 35 4.48 0.25 -5.55
N GLU A 36 4.59 -0.87 -6.25
CA GLU A 36 4.18 -2.17 -5.73
C GLU A 36 5.29 -2.80 -4.89
N MET A 37 4.93 -3.19 -3.69
CA MET A 37 5.74 -4.02 -2.82
C MET A 37 5.23 -5.45 -2.94
N ALA A 38 5.79 -6.20 -3.89
CA ALA A 38 5.48 -7.61 -4.05
C ALA A 38 5.86 -8.37 -2.77
N GLU A 39 5.02 -9.34 -2.39
CA GLU A 39 5.25 -10.17 -1.20
C GLU A 39 5.48 -9.34 0.08
N MET A 40 4.53 -8.46 0.40
CA MET A 40 4.59 -7.53 1.55
C MET A 40 5.07 -8.17 2.86
N LEU A 41 4.90 -9.47 3.06
CA LEU A 41 5.38 -10.18 4.25
C LEU A 41 6.89 -10.04 4.48
N ALA A 42 7.68 -9.98 3.41
CA ALA A 42 9.13 -9.79 3.52
C ALA A 42 9.48 -8.38 4.01
N VAL A 43 8.64 -7.40 3.67
CA VAL A 43 8.83 -5.98 4.01
C VAL A 43 8.28 -5.67 5.40
N LEU A 44 7.18 -6.31 5.80
CA LEU A 44 6.50 -6.11 7.09
C LEU A 44 7.05 -6.98 8.23
N ASN A 45 8.23 -7.55 8.07
CA ASN A 45 8.89 -8.30 9.13
C ASN A 45 8.95 -7.44 10.41
N THR A 46 8.61 -8.04 11.55
CA THR A 46 8.53 -7.40 12.88
C THR A 46 9.75 -6.53 13.22
N LYS A 47 10.93 -6.93 12.76
CA LYS A 47 12.17 -6.21 13.00
C LYS A 47 12.23 -4.83 12.32
N TYR A 48 11.52 -4.65 11.20
CA TYR A 48 11.55 -3.42 10.37
C TYR A 48 10.24 -2.65 10.39
N ASN A 49 9.26 -3.08 11.19
CA ASN A 49 7.92 -2.51 11.19
C ASN A 49 7.90 -0.99 11.40
N GLU A 50 8.64 -0.49 12.39
CA GLU A 50 8.68 0.96 12.67
C GLU A 50 9.39 1.74 11.54
N ALA A 51 10.45 1.20 10.98
CA ALA A 51 11.13 1.80 9.83
C ALA A 51 10.22 1.85 8.60
N THR A 52 9.48 0.75 8.35
CA THR A 52 8.48 0.68 7.27
C THR A 52 7.38 1.71 7.46
N LYS A 53 6.82 1.81 8.67
CA LYS A 53 5.79 2.81 8.98
C LYS A 53 6.30 4.24 8.82
N ALA A 54 7.52 4.52 9.28
CA ALA A 54 8.17 5.81 9.11
C ALA A 54 8.36 6.11 7.63
N PHE A 55 8.85 5.15 6.84
CA PHE A 55 9.03 5.29 5.41
C PHE A 55 7.69 5.57 4.68
N LEU A 56 6.64 4.80 4.95
CA LEU A 56 5.33 4.98 4.34
C LEU A 56 4.67 6.32 4.70
N SER A 57 5.04 6.92 5.84
CA SER A 57 4.45 8.19 6.31
C SER A 57 5.18 9.43 5.82
N LYS A 58 6.32 9.28 5.14
CA LYS A 58 7.07 10.43 4.64
C LYS A 58 6.28 11.18 3.57
N GLN A 59 6.23 12.49 3.71
CA GLN A 59 5.67 13.41 2.72
C GLN A 59 6.74 14.00 1.80
N TYR A 60 7.98 14.01 2.26
CA TYR A 60 9.14 14.48 1.52
C TYR A 60 10.25 13.44 1.61
N ASP A 61 10.91 13.22 0.48
CA ASP A 61 12.09 12.37 0.38
C ASP A 61 13.31 13.24 0.25
N ASN A 62 14.23 13.09 1.22
CA ASN A 62 15.51 13.81 1.22
C ASN A 62 16.55 12.95 0.54
N TYR A 63 16.98 13.33 -0.65
CA TYR A 63 18.05 12.62 -1.35
C TYR A 63 18.84 13.56 -2.26
N ARG A 64 20.04 13.12 -2.63
CA ARG A 64 20.91 13.85 -3.56
C ARG A 64 20.75 13.29 -4.96
N LYS A 65 20.29 14.13 -5.89
CA LYS A 65 20.21 13.76 -7.31
C LYS A 65 21.59 13.36 -7.86
N PRO A 66 21.65 12.44 -8.83
CA PRO A 66 22.91 12.15 -9.53
C PRO A 66 23.58 13.44 -9.99
N TYR A 67 24.87 13.56 -9.72
CA TYR A 67 25.67 14.76 -10.00
C TYR A 67 25.29 16.02 -9.21
N GLY A 68 24.31 15.96 -8.32
CA GLY A 68 23.95 17.06 -7.43
C GLY A 68 25.02 17.28 -6.34
N THR A 69 25.19 18.52 -5.90
CA THR A 69 26.15 18.87 -4.83
C THR A 69 25.53 18.75 -3.44
N ARG A 70 24.20 18.83 -3.34
CA ARG A 70 23.45 18.81 -2.06
C ARG A 70 22.23 17.91 -2.15
N ALA A 71 21.81 17.36 -1.00
CA ALA A 71 20.52 16.72 -0.87
C ALA A 71 19.41 17.77 -0.87
N GLU A 72 18.26 17.44 -1.44
CA GLU A 72 17.08 18.28 -1.56
C GLU A 72 15.86 17.52 -1.00
N ASP A 73 14.93 18.27 -0.41
CA ASP A 73 13.64 17.73 -0.01
C ASP A 73 12.66 17.75 -1.20
N ILE A 74 12.28 16.59 -1.66
CA ILE A 74 11.39 16.43 -2.81
C ILE A 74 10.06 15.89 -2.32
N PRO A 75 8.92 16.56 -2.61
CA PRO A 75 7.62 16.05 -2.24
C PRO A 75 7.37 14.67 -2.82
N ARG A 76 6.93 13.74 -1.98
CA ARG A 76 6.57 12.39 -2.43
C ARG A 76 5.30 12.44 -3.27
N GLN A 77 5.33 11.82 -4.45
CA GLN A 77 4.24 11.82 -5.42
C GLN A 77 3.67 10.42 -5.67
N CYS A 78 4.20 9.40 -5.02
CA CYS A 78 3.75 8.03 -5.17
C CYS A 78 2.90 7.56 -3.99
N VAL A 79 2.08 6.54 -4.26
CA VAL A 79 1.41 5.70 -3.27
C VAL A 79 1.99 4.29 -3.31
N PHE A 80 1.86 3.56 -2.22
CA PHE A 80 2.34 2.19 -2.13
C PHE A 80 1.16 1.23 -2.19
N ALA A 81 1.33 0.16 -2.94
CA ALA A 81 0.45 -0.99 -2.94
C ALA A 81 1.27 -2.23 -2.63
N GLY A 82 0.65 -3.25 -2.08
CA GLY A 82 1.30 -4.50 -1.80
C GLY A 82 0.35 -5.67 -2.01
N THR A 83 0.90 -6.82 -2.32
CA THR A 83 0.17 -8.07 -2.48
C THR A 83 0.61 -9.07 -1.44
N SER A 84 -0.29 -9.92 -0.98
CA SER A 84 0.01 -11.01 -0.05
C SER A 84 -0.90 -12.20 -0.35
N ASN A 85 -0.32 -13.38 -0.34
CA ASN A 85 -1.06 -14.65 -0.41
C ASN A 85 -1.48 -15.15 0.98
N VAL A 86 -1.08 -14.43 2.03
CA VAL A 86 -1.38 -14.77 3.43
C VAL A 86 -2.30 -13.70 3.98
N ILE A 87 -3.40 -14.11 4.63
CA ILE A 87 -4.40 -13.19 5.17
C ILE A 87 -3.81 -12.38 6.35
N ASN A 88 -3.13 -13.04 7.29
CA ASN A 88 -2.59 -12.42 8.49
C ASN A 88 -1.21 -11.77 8.27
N PHE A 89 -1.14 -10.85 7.31
CA PHE A 89 0.11 -10.18 6.92
C PHE A 89 0.42 -8.92 7.74
N LEU A 90 -0.56 -8.33 8.42
CA LEU A 90 -0.34 -7.14 9.23
C LEU A 90 0.35 -7.49 10.56
N PRO A 91 1.35 -6.72 10.96
CA PRO A 91 2.00 -6.93 12.25
C PRO A 91 1.03 -6.63 13.40
N LEU A 92 1.23 -7.32 14.52
CA LEU A 92 0.54 -6.99 15.77
C LEU A 92 1.08 -5.65 16.30
N ASP A 93 0.29 -4.59 16.12
CA ASP A 93 0.67 -3.24 16.51
C ASP A 93 -0.36 -2.60 17.41
N ARG A 94 0.05 -2.28 18.65
CA ARG A 94 -0.80 -1.60 19.65
C ARG A 94 -1.15 -0.16 19.26
N SER A 95 -0.32 0.50 18.41
CA SER A 95 -0.58 1.84 17.90
C SER A 95 -1.56 1.86 16.72
N GLY A 96 -1.95 0.68 16.24
CA GLY A 96 -2.84 0.46 15.10
C GLY A 96 -2.14 0.52 13.74
N ASN A 97 -2.71 -0.19 12.78
CA ASN A 97 -2.20 -0.31 11.41
C ASN A 97 -2.82 0.74 10.45
N ARG A 98 -3.09 1.96 10.92
CA ARG A 98 -3.81 3.01 10.17
C ARG A 98 -3.24 3.37 8.79
N ARG A 99 -2.01 2.93 8.50
CA ARG A 99 -1.34 3.15 7.20
C ARG A 99 -1.68 2.10 6.17
N PHE A 100 -2.30 1.02 6.58
CA PHE A 100 -2.61 -0.12 5.73
C PHE A 100 -4.11 -0.21 5.53
N LEU A 101 -4.52 -0.31 4.27
CA LEU A 101 -5.90 -0.53 3.86
C LEU A 101 -5.98 -1.90 3.19
N PRO A 102 -6.20 -2.99 3.95
CA PRO A 102 -6.37 -4.32 3.37
C PRO A 102 -7.57 -4.35 2.43
N ILE A 103 -7.41 -5.00 1.29
CA ILE A 103 -8.48 -5.25 0.34
C ILE A 103 -8.51 -6.75 0.07
N MET A 104 -9.59 -7.41 0.47
CA MET A 104 -9.78 -8.82 0.17
C MET A 104 -10.17 -8.98 -1.28
N CYS A 105 -9.38 -9.75 -2.02
CA CYS A 105 -9.66 -10.09 -3.40
C CYS A 105 -10.17 -11.53 -3.49
N ASP A 106 -11.24 -11.73 -4.23
CA ASP A 106 -11.84 -13.06 -4.48
C ASP A 106 -11.88 -13.29 -5.99
N ALA A 107 -10.96 -14.10 -6.49
CA ALA A 107 -10.85 -14.39 -7.91
C ALA A 107 -12.11 -15.13 -8.46
N SER A 108 -12.86 -15.83 -7.59
CA SER A 108 -14.08 -16.53 -8.02
C SER A 108 -15.23 -15.59 -8.40
N LYS A 109 -15.13 -14.32 -7.96
CA LYS A 109 -16.11 -13.26 -8.27
C LYS A 109 -15.68 -12.36 -9.42
N ALA A 110 -14.54 -12.63 -10.03
CA ALA A 110 -14.08 -11.85 -11.17
C ALA A 110 -14.95 -12.19 -12.40
N GLU A 111 -15.66 -11.19 -12.92
CA GLU A 111 -16.46 -11.33 -14.13
C GLU A 111 -15.60 -11.25 -15.39
N VAL A 112 -14.52 -10.48 -15.33
CA VAL A 112 -13.58 -10.26 -16.45
C VAL A 112 -12.15 -10.37 -15.94
N HIS A 113 -11.31 -11.06 -16.69
CA HIS A 113 -9.88 -11.06 -16.42
C HIS A 113 -9.21 -9.90 -17.17
N ILE A 114 -8.45 -9.08 -16.47
CA ILE A 114 -7.89 -7.82 -17.00
C ILE A 114 -7.02 -7.99 -18.25
N LEU A 115 -6.46 -9.18 -18.48
CA LEU A 115 -5.63 -9.49 -19.65
C LEU A 115 -6.40 -10.13 -20.82
N GLU A 116 -7.69 -10.42 -20.67
CA GLU A 116 -8.49 -10.97 -21.77
C GLU A 116 -8.66 -9.95 -22.91
N ASN A 117 -8.92 -8.70 -22.53
CA ASN A 117 -8.95 -7.57 -23.45
C ASN A 117 -8.23 -6.37 -22.82
N GLU A 118 -6.93 -6.28 -23.06
CA GLU A 118 -6.10 -5.25 -22.43
C GLU A 118 -6.54 -3.82 -22.83
N ALA A 119 -6.94 -3.61 -24.08
CA ALA A 119 -7.36 -2.29 -24.57
C ALA A 119 -8.65 -1.82 -23.86
N GLU A 120 -9.62 -2.71 -23.70
CA GLU A 120 -10.87 -2.42 -22.97
C GLU A 120 -10.61 -2.17 -21.49
N SER A 121 -9.76 -2.99 -20.87
CA SER A 121 -9.37 -2.82 -19.48
C SER A 121 -8.68 -1.48 -19.23
N ARG A 122 -7.80 -1.04 -20.13
CA ARG A 122 -7.17 0.27 -20.03
C ARG A 122 -8.17 1.41 -20.19
N ALA A 123 -9.10 1.31 -21.17
CA ALA A 123 -10.15 2.30 -21.35
C ALA A 123 -11.05 2.41 -20.09
N TYR A 124 -11.38 1.29 -19.48
CA TYR A 124 -12.13 1.26 -18.22
C TYR A 124 -11.38 1.98 -17.09
N ILE A 125 -10.07 1.73 -16.94
CA ILE A 125 -9.24 2.41 -15.93
C ILE A 125 -9.15 3.92 -16.20
N GLU A 126 -9.01 4.33 -17.46
CA GLU A 126 -9.01 5.75 -17.83
C GLU A 126 -10.33 6.43 -17.47
N GLN A 127 -11.47 5.77 -17.75
CA GLN A 127 -12.79 6.28 -17.37
C GLN A 127 -12.93 6.39 -15.85
N MET A 128 -12.49 5.37 -15.10
CA MET A 128 -12.49 5.40 -13.65
C MET A 128 -11.69 6.60 -13.10
N TRP A 129 -10.51 6.86 -13.64
CA TRP A 129 -9.70 8.02 -13.25
C TRP A 129 -10.39 9.34 -13.60
N ALA A 130 -11.02 9.44 -14.78
CA ALA A 130 -11.76 10.65 -15.17
C ALA A 130 -12.90 10.95 -14.18
N GLU A 131 -13.67 9.94 -13.77
CA GLU A 131 -14.73 10.07 -12.77
C GLU A 131 -14.17 10.49 -11.39
N MET A 132 -13.09 9.85 -10.95
CA MET A 132 -12.45 10.18 -9.67
C MET A 132 -11.91 11.61 -9.66
N MET A 133 -11.31 12.05 -10.76
CA MET A 133 -10.80 13.43 -10.90
C MET A 133 -11.93 14.46 -10.91
N ALA A 134 -13.06 14.16 -11.55
CA ALA A 134 -14.24 15.02 -11.53
C ALA A 134 -14.80 15.15 -10.08
N LEU A 135 -14.95 14.02 -9.36
CA LEU A 135 -15.39 14.02 -7.97
C LEU A 135 -14.42 14.76 -7.03
N TYR A 136 -13.11 14.63 -7.30
CA TYR A 136 -12.09 15.35 -6.53
C TYR A 136 -12.17 16.87 -6.78
N GLY A 137 -12.30 17.29 -8.05
CA GLY A 137 -12.46 18.68 -8.44
C GLY A 137 -13.72 19.33 -7.85
N ASP A 138 -14.81 18.58 -7.72
CA ASP A 138 -16.05 19.00 -7.08
C ASP A 138 -15.97 19.03 -5.53
N GLY A 139 -14.83 18.64 -4.95
CA GLY A 139 -14.66 18.56 -3.49
C GLY A 139 -15.47 17.43 -2.82
N LYS A 140 -15.99 16.49 -3.58
CA LYS A 140 -16.77 15.33 -3.09
C LYS A 140 -15.89 14.24 -2.51
N ILE A 141 -14.61 14.19 -2.91
CA ILE A 141 -13.61 13.25 -2.38
C ILE A 141 -12.70 13.96 -1.40
N ARG A 142 -12.54 13.36 -0.22
CA ARG A 142 -11.57 13.78 0.77
C ARG A 142 -10.53 12.68 0.93
N LEU A 143 -9.24 13.02 0.86
CA LEU A 143 -8.12 12.08 1.06
C LEU A 143 -7.95 11.66 2.53
N LYS A 144 -8.69 12.28 3.45
CA LYS A 144 -8.72 11.91 4.87
C LYS A 144 -9.98 11.09 5.15
N LEU A 145 -9.80 9.93 5.75
CA LEU A 145 -10.91 9.07 6.16
C LEU A 145 -11.78 9.79 7.20
N PRO A 146 -13.12 9.72 7.11
CA PRO A 146 -14.02 10.11 8.18
C PRO A 146 -13.74 9.31 9.47
N LYS A 147 -13.93 9.92 10.64
CA LYS A 147 -13.66 9.28 11.94
C LYS A 147 -14.42 7.97 12.17
N GLU A 148 -15.61 7.84 11.62
CA GLU A 148 -16.39 6.59 11.70
C GLU A 148 -15.73 5.48 10.90
N ILE A 149 -15.22 5.79 9.71
CA ILE A 149 -14.50 4.81 8.87
C ILE A 149 -13.17 4.43 9.54
N GLU A 150 -12.47 5.39 10.18
CA GLU A 150 -11.25 5.07 10.93
C GLU A 150 -11.49 4.07 12.06
N LYS A 151 -12.62 4.18 12.80
CA LYS A 151 -12.99 3.21 13.84
C LYS A 151 -13.29 1.83 13.24
N ASN A 152 -14.09 1.79 12.19
CA ASN A 152 -14.45 0.56 11.50
C ASN A 152 -13.23 -0.11 10.85
N LEU A 153 -12.25 0.69 10.41
CA LEU A 153 -11.02 0.18 9.84
C LEU A 153 -10.23 -0.68 10.83
N ILE A 154 -10.17 -0.30 12.09
CA ILE A 154 -9.46 -1.08 13.13
C ILE A 154 -10.09 -2.47 13.28
N GLU A 155 -11.42 -2.55 13.31
CA GLU A 155 -12.14 -3.82 13.39
C GLU A 155 -11.97 -4.65 12.11
N TYR A 156 -12.04 -3.98 10.97
CA TYR A 156 -11.82 -4.61 9.66
C TYR A 156 -10.40 -5.17 9.51
N GLN A 157 -9.41 -4.54 10.12
CA GLN A 157 -8.01 -4.98 10.05
C GLN A 157 -7.71 -6.20 10.93
N ARG A 158 -8.53 -6.52 11.93
CA ARG A 158 -8.27 -7.62 12.88
C ARG A 158 -7.98 -8.97 12.22
N PRO A 159 -8.77 -9.44 11.24
CA PRO A 159 -8.50 -10.72 10.57
C PRO A 159 -7.18 -10.75 9.80
N PHE A 160 -6.63 -9.58 9.47
CA PHE A 160 -5.38 -9.45 8.74
C PHE A 160 -4.15 -9.33 9.66
N MET A 161 -4.35 -9.26 10.97
CA MET A 161 -3.27 -9.16 11.95
C MET A 161 -2.75 -10.55 12.33
N GLN A 162 -1.44 -10.62 12.59
CA GLN A 162 -0.84 -11.82 13.16
C GLN A 162 -1.42 -12.09 14.54
N GLU A 163 -1.67 -13.35 14.83
CA GLU A 163 -2.11 -13.75 16.18
C GLU A 163 -0.99 -13.51 17.21
N ASP A 164 -1.40 -13.03 18.38
CA ASP A 164 -0.50 -12.95 19.51
C ASP A 164 -0.31 -14.36 20.08
N THR A 165 0.91 -14.88 19.96
CA THR A 165 1.27 -16.20 20.50
C THR A 165 0.99 -16.35 22.00
N TRP A 166 1.04 -15.25 22.76
CA TRP A 166 0.72 -15.26 24.18
C TRP A 166 -0.78 -15.43 24.44
N THR A 167 -1.63 -14.90 23.58
CA THR A 167 -3.09 -15.04 23.72
C THR A 167 -3.49 -16.51 23.65
N GLY A 168 -2.94 -17.27 22.70
CA GLY A 168 -3.19 -18.71 22.58
C GLY A 168 -2.72 -19.49 23.80
N LEU A 169 -1.53 -19.21 24.29
CA LEU A 169 -0.98 -19.86 25.49
C LEU A 169 -1.77 -19.56 26.78
N ILE A 170 -2.21 -18.32 26.93
CA ILE A 170 -3.04 -17.91 28.08
C ILE A 170 -4.41 -18.60 28.01
N GLN A 171 -5.01 -18.67 26.82
CA GLN A 171 -6.29 -19.36 26.65
C GLN A 171 -6.18 -20.85 26.97
N GLU A 172 -5.14 -21.51 26.47
CA GLU A 172 -4.87 -22.93 26.80
C GLU A 172 -4.67 -23.15 28.30
N TRP A 173 -4.01 -22.22 28.97
CA TRP A 173 -3.82 -22.29 30.44
C TRP A 173 -5.11 -22.04 31.22
N LEU A 174 -6.01 -21.21 30.73
CA LEU A 174 -7.31 -20.93 31.36
C LEU A 174 -8.33 -22.05 31.16
N ASP A 175 -8.20 -22.82 30.10
CA ASP A 175 -9.09 -23.94 29.74
C ASP A 175 -8.68 -25.25 30.46
N HIS A 176 -7.53 -25.27 31.16
CA HIS A 176 -7.03 -26.33 32.03
C HIS A 176 -7.17 -25.97 33.50
#